data_9d1801693394fd1d9d8c7ac98f29d920
#
_entry.id   9d1801693394fd1d9d8c7ac98f29d920
#
_cell.length_a   1.000
_cell.length_b   1.000
_cell.length_c   1.000
_cell.angle_alpha   90.00
_cell.angle_beta   90.00
_cell.angle_gamma   90.00
#
_symmetry.space_group_name_H-M   'P 1'
#
loop_
_entity.id
_entity.type
_entity.pdbx_description
1 polymer ?
#
loop_
_entity_poly.entity_id
_entity_poly.type
_entity_poly.pdbx_seq_one_letter_code
_entity_poly.pdbx_strand_id
1 'polypeptide(L)'
;MNSLKDLLQRFKSNSILIYCVQIFIVLTGTTLGLLFLDHEPLIVPITLGAIATALTDFDDRLSIRLRNLLYVCILFFAVSSILEFLYPYKLLFILYLSLSSAAFILMGALGQRYATISFGTILLSIYTMFGLGQYSEWYQQPSYFVLGALWYGLTSIIFYLLKPTQALQDNLAANFNAIADLLLSKAHLFDPDNSDNIEPLLYQLSLKNSLVVQSLNMTKGSLL
;
A
#
# COMPACT_ATOMS: atom_id res chain seq x y z
N MET A 1 -28.46 17.48 -17.99
CA MET A 1 -28.53 17.07 -16.57
C MET A 1 -28.26 15.57 -16.35
N ASN A 2 -28.53 14.69 -17.33
CA ASN A 2 -28.22 13.25 -17.27
C ASN A 2 -26.72 12.93 -17.40
N SER A 3 -26.00 13.67 -18.24
CA SER A 3 -24.55 13.46 -18.46
C SER A 3 -23.69 13.62 -17.18
N LEU A 4 -24.05 14.55 -16.32
CA LEU A 4 -23.34 14.79 -15.07
C LEU A 4 -23.61 13.68 -14.02
N LYS A 5 -24.83 13.15 -14.00
CA LYS A 5 -25.21 12.00 -13.17
C LYS A 5 -24.51 10.71 -13.65
N ASP A 6 -24.41 10.51 -14.95
CA ASP A 6 -23.71 9.36 -15.54
C ASP A 6 -22.20 9.44 -15.32
N LEU A 7 -21.61 10.63 -15.40
CA LEU A 7 -20.22 10.89 -15.04
C LEU A 7 -19.99 10.63 -13.55
N LEU A 8 -20.85 11.14 -12.67
CA LEU A 8 -20.76 10.90 -11.22
C LEU A 8 -20.95 9.42 -10.87
N GLN A 9 -21.83 8.69 -11.58
CA GLN A 9 -21.95 7.23 -11.38
C GLN A 9 -20.72 6.47 -11.85
N ARG A 10 -20.13 6.84 -13.01
CA ARG A 10 -18.86 6.26 -13.47
C ARG A 10 -17.69 6.58 -12.54
N PHE A 11 -17.62 7.82 -12.03
CA PHE A 11 -16.68 8.20 -10.98
C PHE A 11 -16.87 7.38 -9.69
N LYS A 12 -18.12 7.15 -9.31
CA LYS A 12 -18.50 6.40 -8.12
C LYS A 12 -18.24 4.89 -8.26
N SER A 13 -18.15 4.38 -9.49
CA SER A 13 -17.93 2.97 -9.80
C SER A 13 -16.46 2.60 -9.99
N ASN A 14 -15.53 3.57 -10.05
CA ASN A 14 -14.11 3.29 -10.33
C ASN A 14 -13.26 3.47 -9.07
N SER A 15 -12.81 2.36 -8.49
CA SER A 15 -11.99 2.33 -7.27
C SER A 15 -10.67 3.10 -7.43
N ILE A 16 -10.06 3.04 -8.62
CA ILE A 16 -8.81 3.76 -8.91
C ILE A 16 -9.02 5.28 -8.79
N LEU A 17 -10.12 5.81 -9.31
CA LEU A 17 -10.42 7.24 -9.22
C LEU A 17 -10.64 7.68 -7.77
N ILE A 18 -11.30 6.86 -6.97
CA ILE A 18 -11.53 7.15 -5.55
C ILE A 18 -10.21 7.19 -4.80
N TYR A 19 -9.32 6.23 -5.07
CA TYR A 19 -7.99 6.22 -4.49
C TYR A 19 -7.16 7.44 -4.89
N CYS A 20 -7.20 7.86 -6.16
CA CYS A 20 -6.55 9.09 -6.62
C CYS A 20 -7.10 10.33 -5.89
N VAL A 21 -8.43 10.43 -5.73
CA VAL A 21 -9.06 11.53 -4.99
C VAL A 21 -8.67 11.52 -3.53
N GLN A 22 -8.61 10.35 -2.91
CA GLN A 22 -8.15 10.20 -1.52
C GLN A 22 -6.72 10.71 -1.35
N ILE A 23 -5.78 10.27 -2.19
CA ILE A 23 -4.39 10.73 -2.16
C ILE A 23 -4.31 12.23 -2.39
N PHE A 24 -5.05 12.76 -3.36
CA PHE A 24 -5.10 14.20 -3.63
C PHE A 24 -5.55 15.00 -2.39
N ILE A 25 -6.62 14.54 -1.71
CA ILE A 25 -7.11 15.18 -0.47
C ILE A 25 -6.06 15.09 0.65
N VAL A 26 -5.39 13.95 0.79
CA VAL A 26 -4.34 13.79 1.80
C VAL A 26 -3.20 14.76 1.56
N LEU A 27 -2.66 14.82 0.35
CA LEU A 27 -1.53 15.68 0.01
C LEU A 27 -1.89 17.17 0.09
N THR A 28 -3.04 17.54 -0.44
CA THR A 28 -3.52 18.92 -0.39
C THR A 28 -3.83 19.33 1.05
N GLY A 29 -4.47 18.46 1.82
CA GLY A 29 -4.79 18.72 3.22
C GLY A 29 -3.56 18.87 4.11
N THR A 30 -2.52 18.04 3.93
CA THR A 30 -1.24 18.20 4.64
C THR A 30 -0.57 19.51 4.26
N THR A 31 -0.44 19.79 2.96
CA THR A 31 0.28 21.00 2.50
C THR A 31 -0.44 22.27 2.91
N LEU A 32 -1.74 22.40 2.61
CA LEU A 32 -2.50 23.61 2.97
C LEU A 32 -2.64 23.74 4.49
N GLY A 33 -2.92 22.65 5.21
CA GLY A 33 -3.07 22.70 6.66
C GLY A 33 -1.81 23.20 7.36
N LEU A 34 -0.63 22.74 6.95
CA LEU A 34 0.65 23.17 7.54
C LEU A 34 1.06 24.56 7.09
N LEU A 35 0.73 24.98 5.87
CA LEU A 35 0.93 26.37 5.41
C LEU A 35 0.07 27.34 6.22
N PHE A 36 -1.18 27.03 6.49
CA PHE A 36 -2.05 27.87 7.33
C PHE A 36 -1.61 27.96 8.79
N LEU A 37 -0.86 26.96 9.27
CA LEU A 37 -0.31 26.93 10.63
C LEU A 37 1.11 27.54 10.72
N ASP A 38 1.65 28.10 9.64
CA ASP A 38 3.02 28.62 9.53
C ASP A 38 4.12 27.59 9.91
N HIS A 39 3.85 26.30 9.60
CA HIS A 39 4.75 25.18 9.92
C HIS A 39 5.30 24.51 8.65
N GLU A 40 5.84 25.33 7.73
CA GLU A 40 6.40 24.89 6.45
C GLU A 40 7.44 23.76 6.55
N PRO A 41 8.39 23.75 7.52
CA PRO A 41 9.40 22.68 7.61
C PRO A 41 8.83 21.27 7.84
N LEU A 42 7.59 21.19 8.37
CA LEU A 42 6.93 19.92 8.66
C LEU A 42 6.19 19.32 7.47
N ILE A 43 6.01 20.08 6.39
CA ILE A 43 5.28 19.63 5.20
C ILE A 43 5.94 18.38 4.62
N VAL A 44 7.26 18.41 4.43
CA VAL A 44 7.99 17.31 3.80
C VAL A 44 7.88 16.00 4.60
N PRO A 45 8.28 15.94 5.90
CA PRO A 45 8.24 14.68 6.63
C PRO A 45 6.82 14.13 6.82
N ILE A 46 5.82 14.98 7.09
CA ILE A 46 4.44 14.52 7.24
C ILE A 46 3.89 14.01 5.92
N THR A 47 4.15 14.69 4.80
CA THR A 47 3.72 14.24 3.46
C THR A 47 4.38 12.92 3.08
N LEU A 48 5.69 12.75 3.34
CA LEU A 48 6.41 11.51 3.07
C LEU A 48 5.88 10.34 3.92
N GLY A 49 5.56 10.58 5.19
CA GLY A 49 4.91 9.58 6.05
C GLY A 49 3.54 9.17 5.53
N ALA A 50 2.74 10.12 5.07
CA ALA A 50 1.44 9.83 4.45
C ALA A 50 1.56 9.03 3.15
N ILE A 51 2.51 9.36 2.28
CA ILE A 51 2.77 8.63 1.03
C ILE A 51 3.24 7.20 1.32
N ALA A 52 4.21 7.03 2.24
CA ALA A 52 4.69 5.72 2.62
C ALA A 52 3.55 4.84 3.16
N THR A 53 2.65 5.40 3.95
CA THR A 53 1.47 4.68 4.47
C THR A 53 0.47 4.35 3.38
N ALA A 54 0.25 5.25 2.41
CA ALA A 54 -0.62 5.00 1.27
C ALA A 54 -0.19 3.76 0.47
N LEU A 55 1.11 3.54 0.34
CA LEU A 55 1.67 2.37 -0.35
C LEU A 55 1.52 1.06 0.45
N THR A 56 1.25 1.14 1.76
CA THR A 56 1.04 -0.02 2.62
C THR A 56 -0.45 -0.34 2.83
N ASP A 57 -1.35 0.53 2.37
CA ASP A 57 -2.80 0.37 2.58
C ASP A 57 -3.36 -0.76 1.71
N PHE A 58 -4.25 -1.53 2.30
CA PHE A 58 -5.02 -2.59 1.64
C PHE A 58 -6.50 -2.34 1.81
N ASP A 59 -7.26 -2.73 0.81
CA ASP A 59 -8.72 -2.72 0.86
C ASP A 59 -9.27 -3.86 1.72
N ASP A 60 -8.95 -3.80 3.03
CA ASP A 60 -9.38 -4.74 4.05
C ASP A 60 -10.52 -4.17 4.91
N ARG A 61 -11.07 -5.03 5.77
CA ARG A 61 -12.02 -4.64 6.83
C ARG A 61 -11.39 -3.62 7.78
N LEU A 62 -12.22 -2.77 8.35
CA LEU A 62 -11.82 -1.68 9.24
C LEU A 62 -10.92 -2.14 10.39
N SER A 63 -11.24 -3.27 11.03
CA SER A 63 -10.43 -3.82 12.13
C SER A 63 -9.03 -4.24 11.69
N ILE A 64 -8.92 -4.81 10.49
CA ILE A 64 -7.63 -5.24 9.93
C ILE A 64 -6.84 -4.02 9.47
N ARG A 65 -7.51 -3.04 8.85
CA ARG A 65 -6.93 -1.77 8.41
C ARG A 65 -6.36 -0.98 9.60
N LEU A 66 -7.09 -0.87 10.70
CA LEU A 66 -6.63 -0.24 11.94
C LEU A 66 -5.41 -0.95 12.54
N ARG A 67 -5.43 -2.28 12.59
CA ARG A 67 -4.31 -3.08 13.08
C ARG A 67 -3.07 -2.91 12.20
N ASN A 68 -3.25 -2.93 10.90
CA ASN A 68 -2.15 -2.71 9.94
C ASN A 68 -1.57 -1.29 10.07
N LEU A 69 -2.43 -0.27 10.21
CA LEU A 69 -2.00 1.10 10.46
C LEU A 69 -1.16 1.21 11.74
N LEU A 70 -1.58 0.53 12.81
CA LEU A 70 -0.82 0.51 14.06
C LEU A 70 0.57 -0.14 13.87
N TYR A 71 0.64 -1.28 13.16
CA TYR A 71 1.92 -1.92 12.84
C TYR A 71 2.82 -1.02 12.00
N VAL A 72 2.27 -0.35 10.98
CA VAL A 72 3.00 0.60 10.14
C VAL A 72 3.53 1.77 10.98
N CYS A 73 2.72 2.36 11.85
CA CYS A 73 3.16 3.44 12.74
C CYS A 73 4.31 3.01 13.66
N ILE A 74 4.21 1.81 14.26
CA ILE A 74 5.27 1.27 15.13
C ILE A 74 6.55 1.02 14.34
N LEU A 75 6.45 0.41 13.16
CA LEU A 75 7.61 0.13 12.30
C LEU A 75 8.26 1.43 11.81
N PHE A 76 7.46 2.39 11.36
CA PHE A 76 7.94 3.69 10.89
C PHE A 76 8.69 4.43 12.00
N PHE A 77 8.10 4.49 13.20
CA PHE A 77 8.75 5.12 14.34
C PHE A 77 10.04 4.39 14.72
N ALA A 78 10.01 3.05 14.84
CA ALA A 78 11.17 2.28 15.27
C ALA A 78 12.34 2.38 14.28
N VAL A 79 12.07 2.15 13.00
CA VAL A 79 13.11 2.16 11.97
C VAL A 79 13.72 3.55 11.79
N SER A 80 12.89 4.60 11.74
CA SER A 80 13.36 5.97 11.62
C SER A 80 14.15 6.41 12.85
N SER A 81 13.70 6.07 14.07
CA SER A 81 14.42 6.39 15.31
C SER A 81 15.79 5.70 15.39
N ILE A 82 15.87 4.44 14.96
CA ILE A 82 17.15 3.72 14.94
C ILE A 82 18.11 4.36 13.94
N LEU A 83 17.63 4.78 12.76
CA LEU A 83 18.46 5.47 11.77
C LEU A 83 18.99 6.81 12.30
N GLU A 84 18.14 7.62 12.95
CA GLU A 84 18.54 8.87 13.59
C GLU A 84 19.59 8.63 14.68
N PHE A 85 19.38 7.63 15.51
CA PHE A 85 20.32 7.30 16.60
C PHE A 85 21.66 6.79 16.09
N LEU A 86 21.68 6.02 14.99
CA LEU A 86 22.89 5.46 14.40
C LEU A 86 23.64 6.45 13.49
N TYR A 87 23.03 7.56 13.10
CA TYR A 87 23.60 8.53 12.18
C TYR A 87 25.02 8.99 12.54
N PRO A 88 25.37 9.27 13.80
CA PRO A 88 26.74 9.65 14.19
C PRO A 88 27.77 8.53 13.94
N TYR A 89 27.33 7.25 13.92
CA TYR A 89 28.19 6.07 13.79
C TYR A 89 28.10 5.50 12.36
N LYS A 90 28.83 6.08 11.41
CA LYS A 90 28.75 5.78 9.97
C LYS A 90 28.75 4.28 9.64
N LEU A 91 29.61 3.50 10.27
CA LEU A 91 29.74 2.07 10.01
C LEU A 91 28.50 1.29 10.47
N LEU A 92 28.00 1.59 11.69
CA LEU A 92 26.78 0.96 12.21
C LEU A 92 25.55 1.38 11.40
N PHE A 93 25.51 2.64 10.95
CA PHE A 93 24.44 3.14 10.10
C PHE A 93 24.35 2.36 8.79
N ILE A 94 25.47 2.18 8.06
CA ILE A 94 25.50 1.43 6.80
C ILE A 94 25.12 -0.04 7.04
N LEU A 95 25.65 -0.64 8.10
CA LEU A 95 25.38 -2.04 8.44
C LEU A 95 23.90 -2.23 8.78
N TYR A 96 23.32 -1.35 9.58
CA TYR A 96 21.90 -1.38 9.91
C TYR A 96 21.01 -1.19 8.66
N LEU A 97 21.31 -0.22 7.81
CA LEU A 97 20.56 0.05 6.59
C LEU A 97 20.56 -1.17 5.65
N SER A 98 21.72 -1.78 5.45
CA SER A 98 21.86 -2.98 4.61
C SER A 98 21.11 -4.19 5.19
N LEU A 99 21.28 -4.44 6.49
CA LEU A 99 20.67 -5.59 7.15
C LEU A 99 19.15 -5.45 7.28
N SER A 100 18.66 -4.25 7.63
CA SER A 100 17.23 -3.98 7.71
C SER A 100 16.56 -4.07 6.35
N SER A 101 17.17 -3.53 5.29
CA SER A 101 16.65 -3.67 3.92
C SER A 101 16.55 -5.13 3.49
N ALA A 102 17.59 -5.94 3.74
CA ALA A 102 17.57 -7.36 3.45
C ALA A 102 16.48 -8.09 4.25
N ALA A 103 16.34 -7.78 5.55
CA ALA A 103 15.30 -8.36 6.40
C ALA A 103 13.88 -8.01 5.91
N PHE A 104 13.63 -6.76 5.51
CA PHE A 104 12.34 -6.36 4.97
C PHE A 104 12.03 -7.01 3.62
N ILE A 105 13.02 -7.18 2.73
CA ILE A 105 12.85 -7.91 1.47
C ILE A 105 12.47 -9.37 1.75
N LEU A 106 13.14 -10.03 2.69
CA LEU A 106 12.82 -11.41 3.09
C LEU A 106 11.44 -11.51 3.74
N MET A 107 11.04 -10.52 4.55
CA MET A 107 9.69 -10.43 5.11
C MET A 107 8.62 -10.37 4.01
N GLY A 108 8.92 -9.73 2.89
CA GLY A 108 8.04 -9.68 1.72
C GLY A 108 7.72 -11.07 1.12
N ALA A 109 8.61 -12.05 1.29
CA ALA A 109 8.37 -13.42 0.84
C ALA A 109 7.29 -14.16 1.65
N LEU A 110 6.94 -13.68 2.85
CA LEU A 110 5.89 -14.28 3.70
C LEU A 110 4.47 -14.05 3.16
N GLY A 111 4.28 -13.08 2.27
CA GLY A 111 2.99 -12.82 1.66
C GLY A 111 2.80 -11.37 1.22
N GLN A 112 1.80 -11.14 0.36
CA GLN A 112 1.54 -9.84 -0.27
C GLN A 112 1.42 -8.69 0.74
N ARG A 113 0.74 -8.92 1.85
CA ARG A 113 0.56 -7.91 2.91
C ARG A 113 1.88 -7.50 3.56
N TYR A 114 2.74 -8.48 3.85
CA TYR A 114 4.06 -8.21 4.41
C TYR A 114 4.97 -7.53 3.38
N ALA A 115 4.84 -7.88 2.10
CA ALA A 115 5.60 -7.27 1.01
C ALA A 115 5.34 -5.76 0.92
N THR A 116 4.09 -5.31 0.99
CA THR A 116 3.77 -3.89 0.91
C THR A 116 4.18 -3.11 2.16
N ILE A 117 3.99 -3.68 3.37
CA ILE A 117 4.45 -3.05 4.62
C ILE A 117 5.99 -2.92 4.60
N SER A 118 6.68 -3.96 4.17
CA SER A 118 8.15 -3.95 4.03
C SER A 118 8.61 -2.90 3.02
N PHE A 119 7.96 -2.82 1.87
CA PHE A 119 8.26 -1.83 0.85
C PHE A 119 8.08 -0.40 1.37
N GLY A 120 6.95 -0.10 2.02
CA GLY A 120 6.71 1.21 2.63
C GLY A 120 7.73 1.55 3.70
N THR A 121 8.18 0.56 4.50
CA THR A 121 9.19 0.76 5.55
C THR A 121 10.59 1.01 4.96
N ILE A 122 10.98 0.31 3.88
CA ILE A 122 12.23 0.57 3.16
C ILE A 122 12.20 1.99 2.56
N LEU A 123 11.10 2.36 1.94
CA LEU A 123 10.92 3.70 1.36
C LEU A 123 11.05 4.78 2.43
N LEU A 124 10.43 4.57 3.60
CA LEU A 124 10.55 5.48 4.73
C LEU A 124 12.00 5.57 5.24
N SER A 125 12.74 4.47 5.27
CA SER A 125 14.17 4.49 5.65
C SER A 125 14.97 5.43 4.73
N ILE A 126 14.68 5.42 3.42
CA ILE A 126 15.28 6.35 2.46
C ILE A 126 14.83 7.79 2.75
N TYR A 127 13.55 8.00 3.05
CA TYR A 127 13.01 9.32 3.39
C TYR A 127 13.62 9.88 4.68
N THR A 128 13.89 9.02 5.68
CA THR A 128 14.58 9.43 6.89
C THR A 128 15.95 10.03 6.57
N MET A 129 16.68 9.48 5.58
CA MET A 129 18.00 9.98 5.21
C MET A 129 17.99 11.44 4.72
N PHE A 130 16.89 11.90 4.12
CA PHE A 130 16.77 13.30 3.68
C PHE A 130 16.69 14.31 4.82
N GLY A 131 16.21 13.91 6.00
CA GLY A 131 16.05 14.77 7.17
C GLY A 131 17.11 14.58 8.25
N LEU A 132 18.07 13.64 8.08
CA LEU A 132 19.09 13.36 9.08
C LEU A 132 19.90 14.61 9.43
N GLY A 133 19.98 14.90 10.73
CA GLY A 133 20.71 16.06 11.25
C GLY A 133 20.02 17.42 11.05
N GLN A 134 18.79 17.47 10.54
CA GLN A 134 18.02 18.71 10.43
C GLN A 134 17.22 19.02 11.71
N TYR A 135 16.97 18.02 12.54
CA TYR A 135 16.19 18.14 13.76
C TYR A 135 17.10 18.09 14.99
N SER A 136 16.73 18.83 16.03
CA SER A 136 17.50 18.88 17.29
C SER A 136 17.40 17.59 18.10
N GLU A 137 16.29 16.87 17.99
CA GLU A 137 16.00 15.70 18.79
C GLU A 137 15.68 14.49 17.88
N TRP A 138 16.23 13.33 18.24
CA TRP A 138 16.12 12.08 17.48
C TRP A 138 14.70 11.57 17.26
N TYR A 139 13.73 11.98 18.07
CA TYR A 139 12.32 11.54 17.96
C TYR A 139 11.46 12.45 17.09
N GLN A 140 11.93 13.63 16.70
CA GLN A 140 11.12 14.63 15.98
C GLN A 140 10.74 14.13 14.59
N GLN A 141 11.71 13.77 13.77
CA GLN A 141 11.44 13.26 12.42
C GLN A 141 10.59 11.99 12.42
N PRO A 142 10.87 10.93 13.22
CA PRO A 142 10.01 9.78 13.36
C PRO A 142 8.57 10.11 13.73
N SER A 143 8.37 11.06 14.65
CA SER A 143 7.04 11.50 15.07
C SER A 143 6.27 12.17 13.93
N TYR A 144 6.93 12.95 13.09
CA TYR A 144 6.29 13.59 11.92
C TYR A 144 5.89 12.57 10.86
N PHE A 145 6.67 11.52 10.64
CA PHE A 145 6.26 10.41 9.77
C PHE A 145 5.03 9.69 10.31
N VAL A 146 4.97 9.44 11.61
CA VAL A 146 3.80 8.82 12.25
C VAL A 146 2.58 9.73 12.16
N LEU A 147 2.73 11.05 12.34
CA LEU A 147 1.63 12.00 12.13
C LEU A 147 1.10 11.94 10.69
N GLY A 148 1.97 11.85 9.70
CA GLY A 148 1.58 11.65 8.31
C GLY A 148 0.83 10.33 8.09
N ALA A 149 1.31 9.25 8.69
CA ALA A 149 0.68 7.94 8.65
C ALA A 149 -0.73 7.96 9.27
N LEU A 150 -0.88 8.61 10.42
CA LEU A 150 -2.18 8.77 11.10
C LEU A 150 -3.14 9.64 10.29
N TRP A 151 -2.66 10.71 9.68
CA TRP A 151 -3.47 11.57 8.81
C TRP A 151 -4.00 10.80 7.60
N TYR A 152 -3.14 10.04 6.92
CA TYR A 152 -3.57 9.13 5.86
C TYR A 152 -4.57 8.10 6.37
N GLY A 153 -4.28 7.46 7.49
CA GLY A 153 -5.17 6.47 8.10
C GLY A 153 -6.55 7.02 8.43
N LEU A 154 -6.63 8.24 8.95
CA LEU A 154 -7.90 8.93 9.24
C LEU A 154 -8.71 9.13 7.96
N THR A 155 -8.10 9.67 6.91
CA THR A 155 -8.76 9.86 5.62
C THR A 155 -9.19 8.54 5.00
N SER A 156 -8.34 7.50 5.06
CA SER A 156 -8.63 6.16 4.59
C SER A 156 -9.85 5.54 5.29
N ILE A 157 -9.97 5.72 6.60
CA ILE A 157 -11.15 5.28 7.37
C ILE A 157 -12.41 6.04 6.95
N ILE A 158 -12.32 7.35 6.75
CA ILE A 158 -13.47 8.17 6.31
C ILE A 158 -13.96 7.67 4.93
N PHE A 159 -13.05 7.44 3.98
CA PHE A 159 -13.41 6.92 2.66
C PHE A 159 -14.01 5.51 2.73
N TYR A 160 -13.49 4.64 3.62
CA TYR A 160 -14.06 3.32 3.87
C TYR A 160 -15.48 3.41 4.40
N LEU A 161 -15.77 4.29 5.37
CA LEU A 161 -17.12 4.46 5.92
C LEU A 161 -18.12 4.99 4.88
N LEU A 162 -17.65 5.76 3.90
CA LEU A 162 -18.49 6.24 2.80
C LEU A 162 -18.89 5.11 1.83
N LYS A 163 -18.05 4.05 1.69
CA LYS A 163 -18.26 2.94 0.77
C LYS A 163 -17.73 1.60 1.32
N PRO A 164 -18.34 1.04 2.33
CA PRO A 164 -17.81 -0.14 3.02
C PRO A 164 -17.83 -1.43 2.18
N THR A 165 -18.65 -1.49 1.12
CA THR A 165 -18.81 -2.71 0.28
C THR A 165 -18.03 -2.67 -1.03
N GLN A 166 -17.38 -1.55 -1.38
CA GLN A 166 -16.73 -1.39 -2.68
C GLN A 166 -15.53 -2.32 -2.83
N ALA A 167 -14.67 -2.39 -1.81
CA ALA A 167 -13.51 -3.28 -1.82
C ALA A 167 -13.90 -4.75 -2.00
N LEU A 168 -14.98 -5.19 -1.34
CA LEU A 168 -15.51 -6.54 -1.49
C LEU A 168 -16.05 -6.79 -2.91
N GLN A 169 -16.76 -5.84 -3.49
CA GLN A 169 -17.31 -5.94 -4.85
C GLN A 169 -16.18 -6.02 -5.88
N ASP A 170 -15.14 -5.18 -5.77
CA ASP A 170 -14.00 -5.15 -6.66
C ASP A 170 -13.18 -6.46 -6.55
N ASN A 171 -12.93 -6.96 -5.34
CA ASN A 171 -12.25 -8.23 -5.12
C ASN A 171 -13.07 -9.41 -5.66
N LEU A 172 -14.38 -9.39 -5.51
CA LEU A 172 -15.25 -10.43 -6.04
C LEU A 172 -15.28 -10.42 -7.58
N ALA A 173 -15.36 -9.23 -8.19
CA ALA A 173 -15.28 -9.07 -9.64
C ALA A 173 -13.93 -9.55 -10.18
N ALA A 174 -12.82 -9.21 -9.52
CA ALA A 174 -11.48 -9.70 -9.88
C ALA A 174 -11.38 -11.23 -9.81
N ASN A 175 -11.99 -11.84 -8.79
CA ASN A 175 -12.07 -13.31 -8.68
C ASN A 175 -12.82 -13.96 -9.84
N PHE A 176 -14.01 -13.45 -10.16
CA PHE A 176 -14.79 -14.00 -11.27
C PHE A 176 -14.04 -13.87 -12.59
N ASN A 177 -13.36 -12.73 -12.84
CA ASN A 177 -12.56 -12.56 -14.04
C ASN A 177 -11.36 -13.52 -14.07
N ALA A 178 -10.64 -13.67 -12.97
CA ALA A 178 -9.51 -14.61 -12.89
C ALA A 178 -9.94 -16.07 -13.11
N ILE A 179 -11.09 -16.47 -12.57
CA ILE A 179 -11.66 -17.82 -12.78
C ILE A 179 -12.08 -17.98 -14.25
N ALA A 180 -12.72 -16.97 -14.85
CA ALA A 180 -13.11 -17.01 -16.25
C ALA A 180 -11.89 -17.16 -17.18
N ASP A 181 -10.83 -16.40 -16.93
CA ASP A 181 -9.58 -16.49 -17.68
C ASP A 181 -8.88 -17.85 -17.52
N LEU A 182 -8.94 -18.44 -16.32
CA LEU A 182 -8.43 -19.79 -16.09
C LEU A 182 -9.24 -20.84 -16.86
N LEU A 183 -10.57 -20.73 -16.83
CA LEU A 183 -11.45 -21.67 -17.54
C LEU A 183 -11.28 -21.58 -19.06
N LEU A 184 -11.19 -20.37 -19.61
CA LEU A 184 -10.87 -20.17 -21.02
C LEU A 184 -9.53 -20.77 -21.41
N SER A 185 -8.50 -20.61 -20.58
CA SER A 185 -7.20 -21.22 -20.85
C SER A 185 -7.22 -22.74 -20.74
N LYS A 186 -8.04 -23.30 -19.84
CA LYS A 186 -8.28 -24.75 -19.81
C LYS A 186 -9.02 -25.23 -21.04
N ALA A 187 -10.01 -24.48 -21.53
CA ALA A 187 -10.74 -24.85 -22.75
C ALA A 187 -9.80 -24.93 -23.97
N HIS A 188 -8.86 -23.99 -24.10
CA HIS A 188 -7.85 -24.03 -25.17
C HIS A 188 -6.91 -25.25 -25.12
N LEU A 189 -6.73 -25.88 -23.95
CA LEU A 189 -5.96 -27.12 -23.83
C LEU A 189 -6.65 -28.32 -24.49
N PHE A 190 -8.00 -28.30 -24.59
CA PHE A 190 -8.80 -29.36 -25.20
C PHE A 190 -9.08 -29.11 -26.69
N ASP A 191 -8.54 -28.04 -27.27
CA ASP A 191 -8.65 -27.73 -28.68
C ASP A 191 -7.71 -28.66 -29.48
N PRO A 192 -8.19 -29.46 -30.42
CA PRO A 192 -7.37 -30.41 -31.21
C PRO A 192 -6.24 -29.74 -31.99
N ASP A 193 -6.45 -28.46 -32.39
CA ASP A 193 -5.49 -27.69 -33.18
C ASP A 193 -4.25 -27.25 -32.38
N ASN A 194 -4.29 -27.40 -31.05
CA ASN A 194 -3.20 -26.98 -30.14
C ASN A 194 -2.32 -28.13 -29.62
N SER A 195 -2.49 -29.34 -30.18
CA SER A 195 -1.79 -30.57 -29.69
C SER A 195 -0.27 -30.48 -29.71
N ASP A 196 0.33 -29.64 -30.59
CA ASP A 196 1.77 -29.54 -30.78
C ASP A 196 2.45 -28.51 -29.84
N ASN A 197 1.68 -27.75 -29.05
CA ASN A 197 2.17 -26.68 -28.18
C ASN A 197 1.70 -26.77 -26.73
N ILE A 198 1.71 -27.94 -26.15
CA ILE A 198 1.14 -28.19 -24.81
C ILE A 198 1.98 -27.57 -23.68
N GLU A 199 3.31 -27.57 -23.75
CA GLU A 199 4.18 -27.04 -22.69
C GLU A 199 3.98 -25.54 -22.37
N PRO A 200 3.97 -24.61 -23.35
CA PRO A 200 3.72 -23.20 -23.08
C PRO A 200 2.30 -22.96 -22.56
N LEU A 201 1.31 -23.74 -22.98
CA LEU A 201 -0.05 -23.66 -22.49
C LEU A 201 -0.16 -24.11 -21.03
N LEU A 202 0.53 -25.18 -20.62
CA LEU A 202 0.61 -25.61 -19.23
C LEU A 202 1.29 -24.58 -18.33
N TYR A 203 2.34 -23.93 -18.82
CA TYR A 203 2.98 -22.84 -18.09
C TYR A 203 2.02 -21.67 -17.86
N GLN A 204 1.33 -21.22 -18.91
CA GLN A 204 0.31 -20.16 -18.79
C GLN A 204 -0.83 -20.54 -17.84
N LEU A 205 -1.27 -21.80 -17.88
CA LEU A 205 -2.29 -22.32 -16.98
C LEU A 205 -1.84 -22.28 -15.52
N SER A 206 -0.59 -22.66 -15.24
CA SER A 206 0.00 -22.59 -13.91
C SER A 206 0.03 -21.15 -13.39
N LEU A 207 0.43 -20.20 -14.25
CA LEU A 207 0.45 -18.78 -13.92
C LEU A 207 -0.96 -18.25 -13.58
N LYS A 208 -1.95 -18.58 -14.42
CA LYS A 208 -3.35 -18.18 -14.20
C LYS A 208 -3.95 -18.82 -12.94
N ASN A 209 -3.59 -20.06 -12.66
CA ASN A 209 -4.00 -20.72 -11.42
C ASN A 209 -3.45 -20.01 -10.18
N SER A 210 -2.19 -19.56 -10.22
CA SER A 210 -1.60 -18.78 -9.13
C SER A 210 -2.32 -17.44 -8.93
N LEU A 211 -2.73 -16.76 -10.01
CA LEU A 211 -3.51 -15.53 -9.95
C LEU A 211 -4.89 -15.75 -9.31
N VAL A 212 -5.56 -16.86 -9.63
CA VAL A 212 -6.84 -17.24 -8.98
C VAL A 212 -6.64 -17.43 -7.48
N VAL A 213 -5.62 -18.18 -7.09
CA VAL A 213 -5.31 -18.39 -5.66
C VAL A 213 -5.03 -17.08 -4.94
N GLN A 214 -4.27 -16.19 -5.57
CA GLN A 214 -3.97 -14.87 -5.02
C GLN A 214 -5.24 -14.04 -4.85
N SER A 215 -6.10 -13.98 -5.87
CA SER A 215 -7.35 -13.19 -5.83
C SER A 215 -8.34 -13.76 -4.80
N LEU A 216 -8.42 -15.09 -4.65
CA LEU A 216 -9.21 -15.75 -3.60
C LEU A 216 -8.71 -15.38 -2.19
N ASN A 217 -7.40 -15.36 -1.98
CA ASN A 217 -6.82 -14.98 -0.69
C ASN A 217 -7.10 -13.51 -0.34
N MET A 218 -7.08 -12.60 -1.32
CA MET A 218 -7.47 -11.20 -1.13
C MET A 218 -8.94 -11.08 -0.73
N THR A 219 -9.82 -11.78 -1.43
CA THR A 219 -11.27 -11.78 -1.12
C THR A 219 -11.56 -12.39 0.25
N LYS A 220 -10.87 -13.47 0.62
CA LYS A 220 -10.99 -14.07 1.96
C LYS A 220 -10.60 -13.07 3.05
N GLY A 221 -9.54 -12.28 2.85
CA GLY A 221 -9.13 -11.20 3.77
C GLY A 221 -10.19 -10.11 3.93
N SER A 222 -10.96 -9.84 2.88
CA SER A 222 -12.05 -8.84 2.92
C SER A 222 -13.37 -9.38 3.50
N LEU A 223 -13.56 -10.72 3.57
CA LEU A 223 -14.75 -11.39 4.10
C LEU A 223 -14.62 -11.78 5.58
N LEU A 224 -13.43 -12.17 6.03
CA LEU A 224 -13.11 -12.60 7.40
C LEU A 224 -12.59 -11.47 8.27
#